data_1a7c806864695cbbfd709b70bb281d7f
#
_entry.id   1a7c806864695cbbfd709b70bb281d7f
#
_cell.length_a   1.000
_cell.length_b   1.000
_cell.length_c   1.000
_cell.angle_alpha   90.00
_cell.angle_beta   90.00
_cell.angle_gamma   90.00
#
_symmetry.space_group_name_H-M   'P 1'
#
loop_
_entity.id
_entity.type
_entity.pdbx_description
1 polymer ?
#
loop_
_entity_poly.entity_id
_entity_poly.type
_entity_poly.pdbx_seq_one_letter_code
_entity_poly.pdbx_strand_id
1 'polypeptide(L)' 'MTNEYRLLSRMAMDCNYFLGAGDRHEKFLWAGNVRDQIKTMKEIWNSLKVKPEWLTMEQIEAWEKEMECQRC' A
#
# COMPACT_ATOMS: atom_id res chain seq x y z
N MET A 1 -10.54 4.97 -17.50
CA MET A 1 -10.02 4.80 -16.17
C MET A 1 -9.57 3.39 -15.93
N THR A 2 -8.37 3.27 -15.50
CA THR A 2 -7.78 1.96 -15.36
C THR A 2 -8.10 1.38 -13.99
N ASN A 3 -8.22 0.06 -13.95
CA ASN A 3 -8.43 -0.64 -12.69
C ASN A 3 -7.28 -0.44 -11.72
N GLU A 4 -6.11 -0.10 -12.25
CA GLU A 4 -4.92 0.11 -11.44
C GLU A 4 -5.09 1.25 -10.45
N TYR A 5 -5.75 2.34 -10.87
CA TYR A 5 -5.99 3.45 -9.96
C TYR A 5 -6.89 3.02 -8.80
N ARG A 6 -7.94 2.26 -9.11
CA ARG A 6 -8.86 1.79 -8.08
C ARG A 6 -8.17 0.83 -7.13
N LEU A 7 -7.39 -0.09 -7.69
CA LEU A 7 -6.70 -1.06 -6.86
C LEU A 7 -5.68 -0.36 -5.96
N LEU A 8 -4.92 0.57 -6.53
CA LEU A 8 -3.94 1.30 -5.76
C LEU A 8 -4.59 2.09 -4.62
N SER A 9 -5.73 2.72 -4.91
CA SER A 9 -6.47 3.45 -3.89
C SER A 9 -6.92 2.52 -2.77
N ARG A 10 -7.43 1.36 -3.13
CA ARG A 10 -7.86 0.37 -2.14
C ARG A 10 -6.69 -0.12 -1.29
N MET A 11 -5.56 -0.39 -1.94
CA MET A 11 -4.39 -0.86 -1.22
C MET A 11 -3.86 0.20 -0.27
N ALA A 12 -3.94 1.48 -0.68
CA ALA A 12 -3.55 2.57 0.20
C ALA A 12 -4.44 2.62 1.44
N MET A 13 -5.74 2.43 1.25
CA MET A 13 -6.67 2.38 2.37
C MET A 13 -6.37 1.19 3.26
N ASP A 14 -6.02 0.07 2.67
CA ASP A 14 -5.65 -1.12 3.44
C ASP A 14 -4.44 -0.85 4.33
N CYS A 15 -3.44 -0.13 3.81
CA CYS A 15 -2.27 0.21 4.60
C CYS A 15 -2.64 1.09 5.79
N ASN A 16 -3.49 2.08 5.57
CA ASN A 16 -3.93 2.93 6.66
C ASN A 16 -4.71 2.14 7.71
N TYR A 17 -5.57 1.25 7.26
CA TYR A 17 -6.34 0.42 8.18
C TYR A 17 -5.43 -0.50 8.98
N PHE A 18 -4.47 -1.12 8.30
CA PHE A 18 -3.49 -2.00 8.94
C PHE A 18 -2.75 -1.29 10.07
N LEU A 19 -2.32 -0.05 9.81
CA LEU A 19 -1.54 0.70 10.79
C LEU A 19 -2.40 1.31 11.89
N GLY A 20 -3.70 1.41 11.64
CA GLY A 20 -4.63 2.00 12.60
C GLY A 20 -5.56 0.97 13.23
N ALA A 21 -6.77 0.90 12.73
CA ALA A 21 -7.84 0.10 13.33
C ALA A 21 -7.67 -1.40 13.13
N GLY A 22 -6.89 -1.80 12.13
CA GLY A 22 -6.73 -3.22 11.80
C GLY A 22 -5.82 -4.01 12.70
N ASP A 23 -5.23 -3.36 13.70
CA ASP A 23 -4.39 -4.02 14.68
C ASP A 23 -3.20 -4.75 14.06
N ARG A 24 -2.78 -4.31 12.89
CA ARG A 24 -1.63 -4.84 12.16
C ARG A 24 -1.80 -6.30 11.75
N HIS A 25 -3.02 -6.70 11.49
CA HIS A 25 -3.30 -8.05 10.97
C HIS A 25 -3.18 -8.05 9.45
N GLU A 26 -2.27 -8.83 8.93
CA GLU A 26 -2.01 -8.90 7.49
C GLU A 26 -3.21 -9.40 6.69
N LYS A 27 -4.13 -10.07 7.34
CA LYS A 27 -5.34 -10.56 6.67
C LYS A 27 -6.22 -9.43 6.13
N PHE A 28 -6.03 -8.22 6.63
CA PHE A 28 -6.78 -7.06 6.15
C PHE A 28 -6.14 -6.42 4.93
N LEU A 29 -4.96 -6.88 4.54
CA LEU A 29 -4.29 -6.38 3.36
C LEU A 29 -4.76 -7.12 2.12
N TRP A 30 -4.87 -6.39 1.01
CA TRP A 30 -5.28 -7.00 -0.25
C TRP A 30 -4.40 -8.20 -0.62
N ALA A 31 -3.11 -8.06 -0.43
CA ALA A 31 -2.15 -9.11 -0.81
C ALA A 31 -1.98 -10.16 0.28
N GLY A 32 -2.51 -9.93 1.47
CA GLY A 32 -2.41 -10.88 2.56
C GLY A 32 -1.14 -10.79 3.38
N ASN A 33 -0.18 -10.01 2.94
CA ASN A 33 1.05 -9.77 3.71
C ASN A 33 1.67 -8.45 3.31
N VAL A 34 2.52 -7.92 4.18
CA VAL A 34 3.10 -6.59 3.99
C VAL A 34 4.01 -6.55 2.77
N ARG A 35 4.87 -7.53 2.63
CA ARG A 35 5.86 -7.53 1.54
C ARG A 35 5.19 -7.47 0.17
N ASP A 36 4.23 -8.35 -0.06
CA ASP A 36 3.55 -8.40 -1.36
C ASP A 36 2.67 -7.17 -1.57
N GLN A 37 2.05 -6.68 -0.50
CA GLN A 37 1.24 -5.47 -0.58
C GLN A 37 2.08 -4.30 -1.08
N ILE A 38 3.21 -4.05 -0.44
CA ILE A 38 4.07 -2.93 -0.80
C ILE A 38 4.67 -3.12 -2.19
N LYS A 39 5.11 -4.34 -2.48
CA LYS A 39 5.69 -4.64 -3.79
C LYS A 39 4.70 -4.35 -4.91
N THR A 40 3.46 -4.82 -4.74
CA THR A 40 2.43 -4.62 -5.75
C THR A 40 2.10 -3.14 -5.91
N MET A 41 2.02 -2.41 -4.79
CA MET A 41 1.76 -0.98 -4.86
C MET A 41 2.84 -0.25 -5.63
N LYS A 42 4.10 -0.61 -5.40
CA LYS A 42 5.20 0.03 -6.14
C LYS A 42 5.12 -0.29 -7.62
N GLU A 43 4.79 -1.52 -7.96
CA GLU A 43 4.68 -1.92 -9.36
C GLU A 43 3.57 -1.17 -10.07
N ILE A 44 2.41 -1.07 -9.42
CA ILE A 44 1.28 -0.36 -10.01
C ILE A 44 1.62 1.12 -10.17
N TRP A 45 2.15 1.73 -9.12
CA TRP A 45 2.50 3.15 -9.14
C TRP A 45 3.47 3.45 -10.26
N ASN A 46 4.50 2.61 -10.43
CA ASN A 46 5.50 2.81 -11.48
C ASN A 46 4.92 2.60 -12.88
N SER A 47 3.88 1.79 -13.00
CA SER A 47 3.28 1.51 -14.31
C SER A 47 2.32 2.62 -14.76
N LEU A 48 1.91 3.48 -13.86
CA LEU A 48 0.99 4.56 -14.20
C LEU A 48 1.70 5.64 -15.00
N LYS A 49 1.10 6.06 -16.11
CA LYS A 49 1.67 7.14 -16.93
C LYS A 49 1.58 8.47 -16.22
N VAL A 50 0.44 8.69 -15.56
CA VAL A 50 0.23 9.90 -14.77
C VAL A 50 0.15 9.47 -13.31
N LYS A 51 1.11 9.94 -12.51
CA LYS A 51 1.14 9.57 -11.10
C LYS A 51 0.06 10.33 -10.34
N PRO A 52 -0.64 9.66 -9.42
CA PRO A 52 -1.69 10.33 -8.63
C PRO A 52 -1.08 11.33 -7.66
N GLU A 53 -1.79 12.44 -7.47
CA GLU A 53 -1.34 13.46 -6.53
C GLU A 53 -1.55 13.01 -5.08
N TRP A 54 -2.53 12.13 -4.87
CA TRP A 54 -2.86 11.68 -3.53
C TRP A 54 -1.93 10.59 -3.00
N LEU A 55 -0.97 10.12 -3.83
CA LEU A 55 -0.05 9.06 -3.42
C LEU A 55 1.28 9.25 -4.10
N THR A 56 2.36 9.22 -3.32
CA THR A 56 3.71 9.33 -3.83
C THR A 56 4.49 8.07 -3.48
N MET A 57 5.60 7.86 -4.19
CA MET A 57 6.48 6.73 -3.88
C MET A 57 7.02 6.87 -2.45
N GLU A 58 7.28 8.10 -2.03
CA GLU A 58 7.76 8.35 -0.67
C GLU A 58 6.77 7.87 0.37
N GLN A 59 5.47 8.06 0.10
CA GLN A 59 4.44 7.58 1.01
C GLN A 59 4.42 6.06 1.07
N ILE A 60 4.57 5.41 -0.09
CA ILE A 60 4.61 3.95 -0.14
C ILE A 60 5.80 3.43 0.65
N GLU A 61 6.95 4.07 0.49
CA GLU A 61 8.16 3.68 1.21
C GLU A 61 8.02 3.92 2.71
N ALA A 62 7.32 4.98 3.09
CA ALA A 62 7.06 5.25 4.50
C ALA A 62 6.18 4.16 5.10
N TRP A 63 5.14 3.75 4.37
CA TRP A 63 4.30 2.66 4.82
C TRP A 63 5.10 1.37 4.95
N GLU A 64 5.95 1.09 3.98
CA GLU A 64 6.80 -0.09 4.02
C GLU A 64 7.62 -0.13 5.31
N LYS A 65 8.24 1.00 5.60
CA LYS A 65 9.07 1.12 6.78
C LYS A 65 8.27 0.94 8.06
N GLU A 66 7.13 1.62 8.15
CA GLU A 66 6.30 1.55 9.35
C GLU A 66 5.71 0.16 9.55
N MET A 67 5.26 -0.46 8.47
CA MET A 67 4.62 -1.77 8.56
C MET A 67 5.62 -2.85 8.87
N GLU A 68 6.84 -2.75 8.34
CA GLU A 68 7.87 -3.75 8.60
C GLU A 68 8.55 -3.56 9.94
N CYS A 69 8.74 -2.30 10.35
CA CYS A 69 9.41 -1.98 11.61
C CYS A 69 8.65 -2.51 12.82
N GLN A 70 7.37 -2.73 12.68
CA GLN A 70 6.55 -3.18 13.80
C GLN A 70 6.84 -4.58 14.25
N ARG A 71 7.62 -5.29 13.47
CA ARG A 71 7.99 -6.66 13.81
C ARG A 71 9.26 -6.75 14.64
N CYS A 72 9.93 -5.65 14.78
CA CYS A 72 11.18 -5.60 15.55
C CYS A 72 10.93 -5.60 17.04
#